data_3b4a0a24cf8a317b6657177333d9545c
#
_entry.id   3b4a0a24cf8a317b6657177333d9545c
#
_cell.length_a   1.000
_cell.length_b   1.000
_cell.length_c   1.000
_cell.angle_alpha   90.00
_cell.angle_beta   90.00
_cell.angle_gamma   90.00
#
_symmetry.space_group_name_H-M   'P 1'
#
loop_
_entity.id
_entity.type
_entity.pdbx_description
1 polymer ?
#
loop_
_entity_poly.entity_id
_entity_poly.type
_entity_poly.pdbx_seq_one_letter_code
_entity_poly.pdbx_strand_id
1 'polypeptide(L)'
;HCRLRRQRQMCIRDSIQRHDGSIVVIKLGGHAISSNEAMNSFARDIVLMHQCNLKPVIVHGGGPMINEMLEKLKIKTEFVEGKRVSTPETVEVVEMVLSGKVNKTIVQAINSQGGKAVGLSGKDANLLQCKQANELLGMVGNPYEVNAEVIHSLIENDFIPVIAPLGSGAGGETYNVNGDTAAGAIAGG
;
A
#
# COMPACT_ATOMS: atom_id res chain seq x y z
N HIS A 1 42.39 -2.38 -3.53
CA HIS A 1 41.07 -2.45 -4.20
C HIS A 1 40.35 -3.80 -4.01
N CYS A 2 41.05 -4.93 -3.91
CA CYS A 2 40.44 -6.28 -3.78
C CYS A 2 39.81 -6.54 -2.40
N ARG A 3 40.41 -6.05 -1.30
CA ARG A 3 39.88 -6.21 0.07
C ARG A 3 38.55 -5.48 0.28
N LEU A 4 38.39 -4.27 -0.23
CA LEU A 4 37.16 -3.48 -0.11
C LEU A 4 35.98 -4.09 -0.90
N ARG A 5 36.25 -4.72 -2.04
CA ARG A 5 35.23 -5.48 -2.79
C ARG A 5 34.74 -6.72 -2.02
N ARG A 6 35.65 -7.49 -1.40
CA ARG A 6 35.27 -8.65 -0.58
C ARG A 6 34.46 -8.26 0.65
N GLN A 7 34.84 -7.17 1.35
CA GLN A 7 34.08 -6.69 2.51
C GLN A 7 32.67 -6.22 2.12
N ARG A 8 32.50 -5.48 1.01
CA ARG A 8 31.18 -5.07 0.50
C ARG A 8 30.32 -6.26 0.10
N GLN A 9 30.87 -7.27 -0.56
CA GLN A 9 30.15 -8.50 -0.93
C GLN A 9 29.75 -9.32 0.30
N MET A 10 30.57 -9.40 1.34
CA MET A 10 30.20 -10.04 2.61
C MET A 10 29.05 -9.29 3.30
N CYS A 11 29.12 -7.94 3.41
CA CYS A 11 28.05 -7.16 4.03
C CYS A 11 26.70 -7.32 3.32
N ILE A 12 26.69 -7.32 1.98
CA ILE A 12 25.44 -7.52 1.20
C ILE A 12 24.89 -8.92 1.41
N ARG A 13 25.74 -9.95 1.34
CA ARG A 13 25.35 -11.34 1.55
C ARG A 13 24.82 -11.57 2.97
N ASP A 14 25.48 -11.03 3.97
CA ASP A 14 25.07 -11.15 5.37
C ASP A 14 23.75 -10.42 5.63
N SER A 15 23.53 -9.27 4.98
CA SER A 15 22.26 -8.54 5.07
C SER A 15 21.12 -9.33 4.42
N ILE A 16 21.31 -9.87 3.23
CA ILE A 16 20.31 -10.70 2.54
C ILE A 16 19.99 -11.95 3.38
N GLN A 17 21.01 -12.63 3.93
CA GLN A 17 20.81 -13.81 4.77
C GLN A 17 20.06 -13.51 6.08
N ARG A 18 20.24 -12.32 6.67
CA ARG A 18 19.52 -11.92 7.88
C ARG A 18 18.04 -11.70 7.66
N HIS A 19 17.64 -11.34 6.45
CA HIS A 19 16.26 -11.00 6.09
C HIS A 19 15.63 -12.05 5.17
N ASP A 20 16.29 -13.19 5.00
CA ASP A 20 15.80 -14.28 4.15
C ASP A 20 14.42 -14.75 4.64
N GLY A 21 13.44 -14.76 3.73
CA GLY A 21 12.05 -15.10 4.03
C GLY A 21 11.27 -14.05 4.83
N SER A 22 11.90 -12.91 5.20
CA SER A 22 11.22 -11.87 5.99
C SER A 22 10.11 -11.17 5.19
N ILE A 23 8.96 -10.96 5.84
CA ILE A 23 7.90 -10.10 5.32
C ILE A 23 8.30 -8.65 5.56
N VAL A 24 8.25 -7.83 4.51
CA VAL A 24 8.62 -6.42 4.56
C VAL A 24 7.46 -5.58 4.05
N VAL A 25 6.85 -4.80 4.94
CA VAL A 25 5.79 -3.85 4.55
C VAL A 25 6.42 -2.56 4.03
N ILE A 26 6.08 -2.19 2.81
CA ILE A 26 6.64 -1.04 2.10
C ILE A 26 5.51 -0.05 1.78
N LYS A 27 5.64 1.17 2.31
CA LYS A 27 4.69 2.23 1.97
C LYS A 27 5.14 2.99 0.74
N LEU A 28 4.28 3.06 -0.30
CA LEU A 28 4.51 3.83 -1.51
C LEU A 28 3.71 5.14 -1.50
N GLY A 29 4.41 6.28 -1.47
CA GLY A 29 3.80 7.61 -1.47
C GLY A 29 3.21 8.01 -2.81
N GLY A 30 2.18 8.87 -2.79
CA GLY A 30 1.45 9.29 -3.99
C GLY A 30 2.29 10.03 -5.04
N HIS A 31 3.35 10.74 -4.65
CA HIS A 31 4.25 11.43 -5.59
C HIS A 31 5.07 10.46 -6.45
N ALA A 32 5.52 9.34 -5.89
CA ALA A 32 6.25 8.31 -6.64
C ALA A 32 5.34 7.63 -7.68
N ILE A 33 4.03 7.55 -7.42
CA ILE A 33 3.04 6.97 -8.32
C ILE A 33 2.80 7.86 -9.56
N SER A 34 3.00 9.17 -9.44
CA SER A 34 2.76 10.13 -10.52
C SER A 34 3.87 10.17 -11.58
N SER A 35 5.05 9.59 -11.30
CA SER A 35 6.19 9.53 -12.22
C SER A 35 6.36 8.13 -12.79
N ASN A 36 6.27 7.98 -14.10
CA ASN A 36 6.49 6.69 -14.78
C ASN A 36 7.91 6.15 -14.52
N GLU A 37 8.92 7.01 -14.46
CA GLU A 37 10.30 6.59 -14.21
C GLU A 37 10.46 6.07 -12.77
N ALA A 38 9.95 6.82 -11.78
CA ALA A 38 9.97 6.41 -10.38
C ALA A 38 9.18 5.11 -10.16
N MET A 39 8.03 4.95 -10.81
CA MET A 39 7.22 3.74 -10.74
C MET A 39 7.95 2.52 -11.33
N ASN A 40 8.60 2.67 -12.48
CA ASN A 40 9.38 1.59 -13.10
C ASN A 40 10.60 1.21 -12.26
N SER A 41 11.27 2.19 -11.63
CA SER A 41 12.38 1.91 -10.72
C SER A 41 11.89 1.17 -9.49
N PHE A 42 10.83 1.65 -8.86
CA PHE A 42 10.19 0.99 -7.72
C PHE A 42 9.78 -0.45 -8.03
N ALA A 43 9.13 -0.68 -9.17
CA ALA A 43 8.70 -2.01 -9.58
C ALA A 43 9.87 -2.98 -9.75
N ARG A 44 10.99 -2.53 -10.33
CA ARG A 44 12.23 -3.33 -10.43
C ARG A 44 12.82 -3.68 -9.07
N ASP A 45 12.83 -2.71 -8.16
CA ASP A 45 13.36 -2.92 -6.81
C ASP A 45 12.52 -3.94 -6.03
N ILE A 46 11.18 -3.86 -6.13
CA ILE A 46 10.25 -4.84 -5.53
C ILE A 46 10.46 -6.25 -6.09
N VAL A 47 10.58 -6.37 -7.42
CA VAL A 47 10.84 -7.67 -8.05
C VAL A 47 12.19 -8.23 -7.61
N LEU A 48 13.22 -7.39 -7.52
CA LEU A 48 14.55 -7.79 -7.02
C LEU A 48 14.48 -8.26 -5.56
N MET A 49 13.78 -7.54 -4.68
CA MET A 49 13.56 -7.98 -3.29
C MET A 49 12.89 -9.35 -3.24
N HIS A 50 11.85 -9.54 -4.01
CA HIS A 50 11.13 -10.82 -4.09
C HIS A 50 12.04 -11.97 -4.60
N GLN A 51 12.86 -11.72 -5.62
CA GLN A 51 13.86 -12.67 -6.12
C GLN A 51 14.96 -13.01 -5.09
N CYS A 52 15.25 -12.07 -4.19
CA CYS A 52 16.15 -12.28 -3.04
C CYS A 52 15.48 -12.98 -1.85
N ASN A 53 14.31 -13.60 -2.04
CA ASN A 53 13.51 -14.29 -1.02
C ASN A 53 12.95 -13.40 0.10
N LEU A 54 12.96 -12.07 -0.06
CA LEU A 54 12.14 -11.21 0.79
C LEU A 54 10.67 -11.32 0.36
N LYS A 55 9.76 -11.03 1.26
CA LYS A 55 8.32 -11.08 1.02
C LYS A 55 7.73 -9.67 1.09
N PRO A 56 7.84 -8.87 0.01
CA PRO A 56 7.35 -7.50 0.02
C PRO A 56 5.82 -7.46 0.03
N VAL A 57 5.27 -6.63 0.91
CA VAL A 57 3.86 -6.25 0.99
C VAL A 57 3.77 -4.74 0.77
N ILE A 58 3.12 -4.30 -0.30
CA ILE A 58 3.07 -2.90 -0.66
C ILE A 58 1.77 -2.28 -0.15
N VAL A 59 1.88 -1.17 0.60
CA VAL A 59 0.73 -0.33 0.95
C VAL A 59 0.91 1.01 0.25
N HIS A 60 -0.02 1.41 -0.60
CA HIS A 60 0.15 2.62 -1.39
C HIS A 60 -0.72 3.78 -0.91
N GLY A 61 -0.32 5.01 -1.24
CA GLY A 61 -1.15 6.19 -1.17
C GLY A 61 -1.82 6.51 -2.51
N GLY A 62 -2.30 7.74 -2.66
CA GLY A 62 -2.92 8.19 -3.92
C GLY A 62 -3.53 9.58 -3.84
N GLY A 63 -3.12 10.38 -2.85
CA GLY A 63 -3.67 11.72 -2.60
C GLY A 63 -3.76 12.61 -3.84
N PRO A 64 -2.70 12.76 -4.65
CA PRO A 64 -2.75 13.56 -5.88
C PRO A 64 -3.81 13.09 -6.87
N MET A 65 -3.95 11.79 -7.09
CA MET A 65 -4.94 11.23 -8.02
C MET A 65 -6.37 11.35 -7.50
N ILE A 66 -6.54 11.26 -6.18
CA ILE A 66 -7.84 11.53 -5.53
C ILE A 66 -8.21 13.00 -5.74
N ASN A 67 -7.29 13.95 -5.50
CA ASN A 67 -7.54 15.37 -5.71
C ASN A 67 -7.96 15.66 -7.15
N GLU A 68 -7.22 15.15 -8.12
CA GLU A 68 -7.53 15.29 -9.55
C GLU A 68 -8.94 14.81 -9.89
N MET A 69 -9.37 13.67 -9.31
CA MET A 69 -10.69 13.12 -9.58
C MET A 69 -11.80 13.93 -8.90
N LEU A 70 -11.61 14.32 -7.63
CA LEU A 70 -12.57 15.17 -6.90
C LEU A 70 -12.76 16.52 -7.61
N GLU A 71 -11.69 17.12 -8.12
CA GLU A 71 -11.75 18.36 -8.89
C GLU A 71 -12.54 18.18 -10.20
N LYS A 72 -12.30 17.11 -10.95
CA LYS A 72 -13.06 16.77 -12.16
C LYS A 72 -14.55 16.57 -11.89
N LEU A 73 -14.89 15.99 -10.76
CA LEU A 73 -16.27 15.76 -10.32
C LEU A 73 -16.87 16.99 -9.62
N LYS A 74 -16.09 18.06 -9.42
CA LYS A 74 -16.50 19.30 -8.72
C LYS A 74 -16.91 19.04 -7.25
N ILE A 75 -16.36 18.01 -6.62
CA ILE A 75 -16.58 17.69 -5.22
C ILE A 75 -15.55 18.47 -4.40
N LYS A 76 -16.03 19.30 -3.47
CA LYS A 76 -15.16 20.06 -2.57
C LYS A 76 -14.53 19.12 -1.54
N THR A 77 -13.27 19.34 -1.26
CA THR A 77 -12.52 18.59 -0.23
C THR A 77 -11.80 19.56 0.70
N GLU A 78 -11.76 19.20 1.97
CA GLU A 78 -11.08 19.95 3.02
C GLU A 78 -10.05 19.04 3.68
N PHE A 79 -9.06 19.65 4.32
CA PHE A 79 -8.03 18.95 5.08
C PHE A 79 -7.99 19.49 6.50
N VAL A 80 -7.96 18.60 7.47
CA VAL A 80 -7.76 18.92 8.89
C VAL A 80 -6.53 18.14 9.36
N GLU A 81 -5.55 18.85 9.88
CA GLU A 81 -4.27 18.27 10.34
C GLU A 81 -3.59 17.33 9.32
N GLY A 82 -3.63 17.71 8.03
CA GLY A 82 -3.06 16.93 6.95
C GLY A 82 -3.86 15.69 6.52
N LYS A 83 -4.99 15.41 7.16
CA LYS A 83 -5.92 14.34 6.80
C LYS A 83 -7.10 14.92 6.01
N ARG A 84 -7.53 14.23 4.96
CA ARG A 84 -8.68 14.61 4.16
C ARG A 84 -9.96 14.38 4.93
N VAL A 85 -10.81 15.41 5.04
CA VAL A 85 -12.20 15.23 5.47
C VAL A 85 -12.92 14.41 4.40
N SER A 86 -13.45 13.27 4.78
CA SER A 86 -14.02 12.29 3.85
C SER A 86 -15.52 12.16 4.11
N THR A 87 -16.32 12.87 3.33
CA THR A 87 -17.78 12.67 3.29
C THR A 87 -18.11 11.31 2.64
N PRO A 88 -19.30 10.75 2.78
CA PRO A 88 -19.70 9.52 2.07
C PRO A 88 -19.42 9.61 0.56
N GLU A 89 -19.78 10.73 -0.09
CA GLU A 89 -19.51 10.97 -1.50
C GLU A 89 -18.00 10.99 -1.82
N THR A 90 -17.20 11.62 -0.94
CA THR A 90 -15.74 11.65 -1.08
C THR A 90 -15.14 10.24 -0.98
N VAL A 91 -15.64 9.42 -0.05
CA VAL A 91 -15.13 8.04 0.15
C VAL A 91 -15.41 7.14 -1.05
N GLU A 92 -16.56 7.28 -1.71
CA GLU A 92 -16.84 6.55 -2.96
C GLU A 92 -15.79 6.87 -4.05
N VAL A 93 -15.42 8.13 -4.20
CA VAL A 93 -14.38 8.54 -5.15
C VAL A 93 -13.01 8.00 -4.71
N VAL A 94 -12.69 8.09 -3.41
CA VAL A 94 -11.45 7.54 -2.85
C VAL A 94 -11.35 6.05 -3.13
N GLU A 95 -12.42 5.28 -2.89
CA GLU A 95 -12.46 3.84 -3.15
C GLU A 95 -12.24 3.53 -4.64
N MET A 96 -12.95 4.19 -5.54
CA MET A 96 -12.78 4.02 -6.99
C MET A 96 -11.34 4.32 -7.45
N VAL A 97 -10.77 5.42 -6.96
CA VAL A 97 -9.44 5.86 -7.38
C VAL A 97 -8.35 4.94 -6.80
N LEU A 98 -8.41 4.66 -5.50
CA LEU A 98 -7.37 3.86 -4.85
C LEU A 98 -7.42 2.40 -5.30
N SER A 99 -8.58 1.74 -5.24
CA SER A 99 -8.71 0.31 -5.57
C SER A 99 -8.69 0.04 -7.07
N GLY A 100 -9.28 0.93 -7.86
CA GLY A 100 -9.40 0.75 -9.31
C GLY A 100 -8.18 1.27 -10.07
N LYS A 101 -7.89 2.57 -10.00
CA LYS A 101 -6.85 3.20 -10.82
C LYS A 101 -5.45 3.01 -10.24
N VAL A 102 -5.23 3.47 -9.01
CA VAL A 102 -3.89 3.52 -8.42
C VAL A 102 -3.35 2.12 -8.17
N ASN A 103 -4.11 1.30 -7.47
CA ASN A 103 -3.73 -0.08 -7.16
C ASN A 103 -3.35 -0.87 -8.42
N LYS A 104 -4.20 -0.83 -9.45
CA LYS A 104 -3.96 -1.59 -10.69
C LYS A 104 -2.81 -1.03 -11.52
N THR A 105 -2.52 0.26 -11.43
CA THR A 105 -1.31 0.84 -12.05
C THR A 105 -0.04 0.27 -11.41
N ILE A 106 0.01 0.16 -10.08
CA ILE A 106 1.15 -0.42 -9.36
C ILE A 106 1.30 -1.91 -9.67
N VAL A 107 0.20 -2.66 -9.59
CA VAL A 107 0.17 -4.09 -9.95
C VAL A 107 0.70 -4.32 -11.35
N GLN A 108 0.23 -3.55 -12.34
CA GLN A 108 0.68 -3.67 -13.72
C GLN A 108 2.17 -3.33 -13.86
N ALA A 109 2.67 -2.31 -13.17
CA ALA A 109 4.08 -1.95 -13.20
C ALA A 109 4.98 -3.09 -12.68
N ILE A 110 4.61 -3.72 -11.55
CA ILE A 110 5.35 -4.84 -10.98
C ILE A 110 5.29 -6.07 -11.91
N ASN A 111 4.11 -6.39 -12.44
CA ASN A 111 3.93 -7.52 -13.36
C ASN A 111 4.72 -7.33 -14.66
N SER A 112 4.83 -6.09 -15.16
CA SER A 112 5.63 -5.77 -16.36
C SER A 112 7.14 -5.95 -16.14
N GLN A 113 7.61 -6.00 -14.89
CA GLN A 113 9.00 -6.32 -14.52
C GLN A 113 9.20 -7.81 -14.19
N GLY A 114 8.19 -8.65 -14.44
CA GLY A 114 8.26 -10.10 -14.19
C GLY A 114 7.84 -10.53 -12.77
N GLY A 115 7.29 -9.62 -11.96
CA GLY A 115 6.69 -9.97 -10.68
C GLY A 115 5.31 -10.62 -10.83
N LYS A 116 4.77 -11.14 -9.74
CA LYS A 116 3.41 -11.68 -9.64
C LYS A 116 2.62 -10.88 -8.60
N ALA A 117 2.26 -9.65 -8.91
CA ALA A 117 1.54 -8.79 -7.98
C ALA A 117 0.03 -9.01 -8.06
N VAL A 118 -0.62 -8.99 -6.89
CA VAL A 118 -2.07 -9.03 -6.71
C VAL A 118 -2.51 -7.80 -5.92
N GLY A 119 -3.52 -7.09 -6.44
CA GLY A 119 -4.05 -5.90 -5.82
C GLY A 119 -5.28 -6.18 -4.98
N LEU A 120 -5.24 -5.69 -3.74
CA LEU A 120 -6.27 -5.77 -2.72
C LEU A 120 -6.58 -4.36 -2.19
N SER A 121 -7.68 -4.25 -1.48
CA SER A 121 -7.96 -3.16 -0.53
C SER A 121 -8.01 -3.73 0.89
N GLY A 122 -7.94 -2.89 1.91
CA GLY A 122 -8.14 -3.36 3.28
C GLY A 122 -9.55 -3.89 3.57
N LYS A 123 -10.49 -3.77 2.63
CA LYS A 123 -11.84 -4.37 2.72
C LYS A 123 -11.85 -5.85 2.36
N ASP A 124 -10.93 -6.28 1.47
CA ASP A 124 -10.87 -7.66 0.99
C ASP A 124 -10.56 -8.61 2.15
N ALA A 125 -11.33 -9.66 2.29
CA ALA A 125 -11.27 -10.62 3.39
C ALA A 125 -11.28 -9.97 4.80
N ASN A 126 -11.87 -8.77 4.94
CA ASN A 126 -11.87 -7.99 6.18
C ASN A 126 -10.43 -7.70 6.70
N LEU A 127 -9.48 -7.47 5.79
CA LEU A 127 -8.07 -7.25 6.13
C LEU A 127 -7.87 -6.12 7.14
N LEU A 128 -8.58 -4.97 6.97
CA LEU A 128 -8.51 -3.83 7.88
C LEU A 128 -9.91 -3.50 8.45
N GLN A 129 -10.15 -3.89 9.69
CA GLN A 129 -11.34 -3.48 10.43
C GLN A 129 -11.07 -2.12 11.09
N CYS A 130 -11.94 -1.15 10.82
CA CYS A 130 -11.75 0.23 11.20
C CYS A 130 -12.88 0.76 12.07
N LYS A 131 -12.53 1.69 12.95
CA LYS A 131 -13.47 2.60 13.61
C LYS A 131 -13.26 4.00 13.07
N GLN A 132 -14.29 4.83 13.10
CA GLN A 132 -14.19 6.24 12.76
C GLN A 132 -13.09 6.90 13.60
N ALA A 133 -12.18 7.60 12.94
CA ALA A 133 -11.03 8.21 13.61
C ALA A 133 -11.43 9.44 14.44
N ASN A 134 -12.30 10.28 13.87
CA ASN A 134 -12.80 11.52 14.45
C ASN A 134 -14.07 11.95 13.69
N GLU A 135 -15.06 12.46 14.40
CA GLU A 135 -16.32 12.96 13.79
C GLU A 135 -16.06 14.10 12.78
N LEU A 136 -15.10 14.98 13.06
CA LEU A 136 -14.73 16.09 12.17
C LEU A 136 -14.12 15.64 10.84
N LEU A 137 -13.56 14.43 10.80
CA LEU A 137 -12.95 13.85 9.60
C LEU A 137 -13.93 13.03 8.75
N GLY A 138 -15.15 12.78 9.26
CA GLY A 138 -16.14 11.97 8.58
C GLY A 138 -15.72 10.51 8.46
N MET A 139 -15.74 9.97 7.24
CA MET A 139 -15.43 8.55 6.94
C MET A 139 -13.92 8.29 6.85
N VAL A 140 -13.16 8.81 7.80
CA VAL A 140 -11.74 8.46 8.00
C VAL A 140 -11.64 7.41 9.10
N GLY A 141 -10.94 6.31 8.80
CA GLY A 141 -10.83 5.17 9.70
C GLY A 141 -9.46 5.05 10.38
N ASN A 142 -9.51 4.57 11.62
CA ASN A 142 -8.35 4.02 12.31
C ASN A 142 -8.52 2.50 12.40
N PRO A 143 -7.58 1.71 11.87
CA PRO A 143 -7.59 0.25 12.04
C PRO A 143 -7.50 -0.12 13.53
N TYR A 144 -8.34 -1.04 13.96
CA TYR A 144 -8.28 -1.63 15.30
C TYR A 144 -8.03 -3.14 15.28
N GLU A 145 -8.23 -3.75 14.12
CA GLU A 145 -7.99 -5.18 13.89
C GLU A 145 -7.47 -5.39 12.47
N VAL A 146 -6.50 -6.27 12.32
CA VAL A 146 -5.90 -6.67 11.04
C VAL A 146 -6.04 -8.17 10.88
N ASN A 147 -6.76 -8.61 9.85
CA ASN A 147 -6.82 -10.02 9.46
C ASN A 147 -5.81 -10.29 8.33
N ALA A 148 -4.60 -10.64 8.69
CA ALA A 148 -3.50 -10.85 7.74
C ALA A 148 -3.58 -12.19 6.96
N GLU A 149 -4.62 -13.01 7.16
CA GLU A 149 -4.76 -14.34 6.53
C GLU A 149 -4.65 -14.28 5.00
N VAL A 150 -5.31 -13.30 4.37
CA VAL A 150 -5.24 -13.13 2.91
C VAL A 150 -3.83 -12.75 2.44
N ILE A 151 -3.10 -11.94 3.23
CA ILE A 151 -1.70 -11.57 2.91
C ILE A 151 -0.81 -12.80 2.98
N HIS A 152 -0.90 -13.58 4.05
CA HIS A 152 -0.13 -14.82 4.21
C HIS A 152 -0.42 -15.81 3.10
N SER A 153 -1.71 -16.03 2.76
CA SER A 153 -2.11 -16.91 1.67
C SER A 153 -1.53 -16.49 0.33
N LEU A 154 -1.46 -15.19 0.04
CA LEU A 154 -0.84 -14.68 -1.19
C LEU A 154 0.68 -14.89 -1.19
N ILE A 155 1.34 -14.60 -0.09
CA ILE A 155 2.80 -14.76 0.07
C ILE A 155 3.20 -16.23 -0.09
N GLU A 156 2.47 -17.15 0.52
CA GLU A 156 2.70 -18.60 0.42
C GLU A 156 2.56 -19.13 -1.02
N ASN A 157 1.72 -18.49 -1.81
CA ASN A 157 1.54 -18.80 -3.23
C ASN A 157 2.41 -17.93 -4.18
N ASP A 158 3.49 -17.34 -3.64
CA ASP A 158 4.48 -16.58 -4.41
C ASP A 158 3.93 -15.31 -5.10
N PHE A 159 2.89 -14.70 -4.53
CA PHE A 159 2.34 -13.42 -4.97
C PHE A 159 2.89 -12.25 -4.13
N ILE A 160 2.92 -11.07 -4.73
CA ILE A 160 3.27 -9.80 -4.11
C ILE A 160 1.98 -9.01 -3.82
N PRO A 161 1.53 -8.90 -2.56
CA PRO A 161 0.33 -8.15 -2.22
C PRO A 161 0.53 -6.65 -2.40
N VAL A 162 -0.44 -5.97 -3.05
CA VAL A 162 -0.48 -4.51 -3.20
C VAL A 162 -1.80 -4.01 -2.62
N ILE A 163 -1.74 -3.24 -1.54
CA ILE A 163 -2.90 -2.93 -0.71
C ILE A 163 -3.27 -1.46 -0.82
N ALA A 164 -4.52 -1.19 -1.20
CA ALA A 164 -5.12 0.13 -1.10
C ALA A 164 -5.59 0.39 0.35
N PRO A 165 -5.26 1.56 0.94
CA PRO A 165 -5.52 1.86 2.34
C PRO A 165 -6.99 2.27 2.56
N LEU A 166 -7.86 1.30 2.45
CA LEU A 166 -9.28 1.38 2.76
C LEU A 166 -9.58 0.35 3.85
N GLY A 167 -10.58 0.59 4.66
CA GLY A 167 -11.00 -0.38 5.67
C GLY A 167 -12.51 -0.49 5.76
N SER A 168 -12.98 -1.54 6.43
CA SER A 168 -14.39 -1.80 6.69
C SER A 168 -14.76 -1.42 8.12
N GLY A 169 -15.90 -0.79 8.30
CA GLY A 169 -16.55 -0.67 9.60
C GLY A 169 -17.41 -1.88 9.94
N ALA A 170 -17.83 -1.97 11.19
CA ALA A 170 -18.65 -3.08 11.68
C ALA A 170 -20.03 -3.18 11.00
N GLY A 171 -20.55 -2.09 10.45
CA GLY A 171 -21.81 -2.04 9.68
C GLY A 171 -21.59 -2.16 8.16
N GLY A 172 -20.36 -2.41 7.69
CA GLY A 172 -20.02 -2.51 6.28
C GLY A 172 -19.65 -1.16 5.63
N GLU A 173 -19.51 -0.10 6.42
CA GLU A 173 -19.08 1.21 5.93
C GLU A 173 -17.65 1.14 5.39
N THR A 174 -17.39 1.94 4.36
CA THR A 174 -16.03 2.12 3.86
C THR A 174 -15.35 3.29 4.56
N TYR A 175 -14.15 3.07 5.07
CA TYR A 175 -13.30 4.10 5.63
C TYR A 175 -12.07 4.35 4.77
N ASN A 176 -11.79 5.64 4.53
CA ASN A 176 -10.51 6.09 4.01
C ASN A 176 -9.46 6.02 5.14
N VAL A 177 -8.40 5.27 4.95
CA VAL A 177 -7.33 5.11 5.93
C VAL A 177 -6.07 5.84 5.45
N ASN A 178 -5.36 6.50 6.35
CA ASN A 178 -4.07 7.08 6.00
C ASN A 178 -3.08 5.96 5.65
N GLY A 179 -2.32 6.13 4.55
CA GLY A 179 -1.43 5.08 4.05
C GLY A 179 -0.33 4.68 5.03
N ASP A 180 0.20 5.63 5.83
CA ASP A 180 1.21 5.31 6.85
C ASP A 180 0.58 4.55 8.01
N THR A 181 -0.64 4.95 8.42
CA THR A 181 -1.42 4.25 9.45
C THR A 181 -1.76 2.83 9.01
N ALA A 182 -2.21 2.63 7.76
CA ALA A 182 -2.50 1.31 7.22
C ALA A 182 -1.24 0.43 7.14
N ALA A 183 -0.12 0.98 6.68
CA ALA A 183 1.14 0.25 6.61
C ALA A 183 1.64 -0.16 8.00
N GLY A 184 1.55 0.75 8.99
CA GLY A 184 1.92 0.44 10.37
C GLY A 184 1.03 -0.64 10.99
N ALA A 185 -0.29 -0.59 10.75
CA ALA A 185 -1.22 -1.61 11.24
C ALA A 185 -0.90 -3.00 10.62
N ILE A 186 -0.72 -3.08 9.30
CA ILE A 186 -0.38 -4.33 8.60
C ILE A 186 0.97 -4.88 9.04
N ALA A 187 1.95 -4.03 9.35
CA ALA A 187 3.25 -4.48 9.83
C ALA A 187 3.23 -5.01 11.28
N GLY A 188 2.21 -4.65 12.06
CA GLY A 188 2.05 -5.06 13.46
C GLY A 188 1.08 -6.22 13.67
N GLY A 189 0.31 -6.63 12.67
CA GLY A 189 -0.60 -7.78 12.70
C GLY A 189 0.01 -8.97 12.00
#